data_457024613dbc65e1dae01ab176b74d98
#
_entry.id   457024613dbc65e1dae01ab176b74d98
#
_cell.length_a   1.000
_cell.length_b   1.000
_cell.length_c   1.000
_cell.angle_alpha   90.00
_cell.angle_beta   90.00
_cell.angle_gamma   90.00
#
_symmetry.space_group_name_H-M   'P 1'
#
loop_
_entity.id
_entity.type
_entity.pdbx_description
1 polymer ?
#
loop_
_entity_poly.entity_id
_entity_poly.type
_entity_poly.pdbx_seq_one_letter_code
_entity_poly.pdbx_strand_id
1 'polypeptide(L)'
;MKKNKTTKNFTNFKMNSDVYALRCKVMSVIYSVKKSGMNIPRIDVRIGEDKNCQVLGKGRLNDNIIWITPKAINRSEDYLYHTVLHELVHAIFGKGHHNTCCLMTPYQPQVVSSKDKLIKQFRRYYDLWINKQTKKLEVA
;
A
#
# COMPACT_ATOMS: atom_id res chain seq x y z
N MET A 1 -26.11 1.30 11.79
CA MET A 1 -25.15 0.41 11.15
C MET A 1 -23.76 1.01 11.12
N LYS A 2 -22.83 0.27 11.53
CA LYS A 2 -21.46 0.74 11.56
C LYS A 2 -20.80 0.62 10.21
N LYS A 3 -20.37 1.72 9.67
CA LYS A 3 -19.57 1.73 8.46
C LYS A 3 -18.11 1.64 8.80
N ASN A 4 -17.34 1.15 7.87
CA ASN A 4 -15.91 1.14 8.00
C ASN A 4 -15.39 2.56 7.89
N LYS A 5 -14.94 3.12 9.02
CA LYS A 5 -14.47 4.51 9.06
C LYS A 5 -13.27 4.75 8.18
N THR A 6 -12.44 3.71 7.94
CA THR A 6 -11.22 3.89 7.14
C THR A 6 -11.51 4.22 5.69
N THR A 7 -12.70 3.82 5.17
CA THR A 7 -13.07 4.08 3.80
C THR A 7 -14.12 5.16 3.65
N LYS A 8 -14.73 5.58 4.75
CA LYS A 8 -15.87 6.49 4.75
C LYS A 8 -15.55 7.84 4.14
N ASN A 9 -14.34 8.35 4.38
CA ASN A 9 -13.93 9.67 3.90
C ASN A 9 -13.24 9.60 2.54
N PHE A 10 -13.07 8.43 1.98
CA PHE A 10 -12.38 8.26 0.71
C PHE A 10 -13.39 8.15 -0.42
N THR A 11 -13.27 9.02 -1.40
CA THR A 11 -14.15 9.05 -2.55
C THR A 11 -13.40 8.55 -3.78
N ASN A 12 -13.91 7.48 -4.39
CA ASN A 12 -13.32 6.97 -5.63
C ASN A 12 -13.62 7.90 -6.78
N PHE A 13 -12.63 8.15 -7.61
CA PHE A 13 -12.85 8.87 -8.86
C PHE A 13 -13.52 7.94 -9.87
N LYS A 14 -14.33 8.53 -10.74
CA LYS A 14 -14.86 7.80 -11.87
C LYS A 14 -13.72 7.41 -12.80
N MET A 15 -13.77 6.20 -13.34
CA MET A 15 -12.73 5.74 -14.23
C MET A 15 -12.80 6.51 -15.56
N ASN A 16 -11.69 7.10 -15.94
CA ASN A 16 -11.48 7.74 -17.23
C ASN A 16 -10.00 7.54 -17.60
N SER A 17 -9.57 8.11 -18.72
CA SER A 17 -8.19 7.89 -19.18
C SER A 17 -7.15 8.42 -18.19
N ASP A 18 -7.41 9.56 -17.55
CA ASP A 18 -6.48 10.13 -16.58
C ASP A 18 -6.38 9.28 -15.32
N VAL A 19 -7.50 8.83 -14.81
CA VAL A 19 -7.54 7.95 -13.64
C VAL A 19 -6.90 6.61 -13.96
N TYR A 20 -7.14 6.09 -15.15
CA TYR A 20 -6.51 4.84 -15.58
C TYR A 20 -4.99 4.97 -15.61
N ALA A 21 -4.47 6.08 -16.11
CA ALA A 21 -3.04 6.33 -16.15
C ALA A 21 -2.44 6.36 -14.74
N LEU A 22 -3.12 7.00 -13.80
CA LEU A 22 -2.69 7.03 -12.40
C LEU A 22 -2.69 5.62 -11.80
N ARG A 23 -3.73 4.85 -12.08
CA ARG A 23 -3.82 3.48 -11.59
C ARG A 23 -2.68 2.62 -12.13
N CYS A 24 -2.31 2.83 -13.40
CA CYS A 24 -1.18 2.10 -13.99
C CYS A 24 0.13 2.37 -13.27
N LYS A 25 0.35 3.60 -12.82
CA LYS A 25 1.55 3.93 -12.05
C LYS A 25 1.58 3.17 -10.71
N VAL A 26 0.46 3.09 -10.02
CA VAL A 26 0.36 2.31 -8.78
C VAL A 26 0.60 0.83 -9.07
N MET A 27 -0.03 0.32 -10.12
CA MET A 27 0.14 -1.09 -10.49
C MET A 27 1.58 -1.42 -10.86
N SER A 28 2.34 -0.47 -11.40
CA SER A 28 3.75 -0.70 -11.72
C SER A 28 4.58 -0.95 -10.47
N VAL A 29 4.25 -0.31 -9.34
CA VAL A 29 4.92 -0.56 -8.06
C VAL A 29 4.63 -2.00 -7.62
N ILE A 30 3.36 -2.40 -7.68
CA ILE A 30 2.95 -3.76 -7.31
C ILE A 30 3.64 -4.79 -8.20
N TYR A 31 3.71 -4.51 -9.49
CA TYR A 31 4.39 -5.40 -10.43
C TYR A 31 5.88 -5.54 -10.09
N SER A 32 6.54 -4.44 -9.70
CA SER A 32 7.95 -4.47 -9.29
C SER A 32 8.15 -5.39 -8.08
N VAL A 33 7.22 -5.35 -7.13
CA VAL A 33 7.27 -6.22 -5.95
C VAL A 33 7.18 -7.68 -6.38
N LYS A 34 6.22 -8.00 -7.25
CA LYS A 34 6.07 -9.37 -7.75
C LYS A 34 7.29 -9.83 -8.54
N LYS A 35 7.85 -8.93 -9.34
CA LYS A 35 9.04 -9.23 -10.13
C LYS A 35 10.27 -9.47 -9.26
N SER A 36 10.27 -8.92 -8.04
CA SER A 36 11.34 -9.16 -7.07
C SER A 36 11.25 -10.54 -6.40
N GLY A 37 10.26 -11.35 -6.77
CA GLY A 37 10.11 -12.69 -6.22
C GLY A 37 9.16 -12.80 -5.06
N MET A 38 8.40 -11.74 -4.75
CA MET A 38 7.43 -11.78 -3.68
C MET A 38 6.05 -12.11 -4.25
N ASN A 39 5.51 -13.24 -3.85
CA ASN A 39 4.22 -13.71 -4.35
C ASN A 39 3.11 -13.17 -3.45
N ILE A 40 2.69 -11.93 -3.72
CA ILE A 40 1.62 -11.29 -2.97
C ILE A 40 0.28 -11.54 -3.67
N PRO A 41 -0.84 -11.50 -2.91
CA PRO A 41 -2.14 -11.72 -3.52
C PRO A 41 -2.55 -10.57 -4.44
N ARG A 42 -3.59 -10.80 -5.20
CA ARG A 42 -4.17 -9.76 -6.05
C ARG A 42 -4.67 -8.62 -5.19
N ILE A 43 -4.35 -7.40 -5.61
CA ILE A 43 -4.74 -6.18 -4.90
C ILE A 43 -5.71 -5.38 -5.75
N ASP A 44 -6.80 -4.95 -5.13
CA ASP A 44 -7.75 -4.04 -5.74
C ASP A 44 -7.26 -2.61 -5.47
N VAL A 45 -6.77 -1.95 -6.52
CA VAL A 45 -6.26 -0.60 -6.43
C VAL A 45 -7.34 0.38 -6.83
N ARG A 46 -7.62 1.33 -5.95
CA ARG A 46 -8.62 2.36 -6.18
C ARG A 46 -7.95 3.73 -6.11
N ILE A 47 -8.30 4.58 -7.04
CA ILE A 47 -7.80 5.95 -7.11
C ILE A 47 -8.93 6.87 -6.65
N GLY A 48 -8.61 7.72 -5.71
CA GLY A 48 -9.61 8.63 -5.16
C GLY A 48 -8.94 9.69 -4.31
N GLU A 49 -9.72 10.40 -3.54
CA GLU A 49 -9.17 11.38 -2.62
C GLU A 49 -9.87 11.32 -1.27
N ASP A 50 -9.15 11.72 -0.25
CA ASP A 50 -9.68 11.88 1.09
C ASP A 50 -10.37 13.24 1.17
N LYS A 51 -11.61 13.26 1.66
CA LYS A 51 -12.39 14.49 1.78
C LYS A 51 -11.68 15.58 2.57
N ASN A 52 -10.89 15.18 3.54
CA ASN A 52 -10.18 16.12 4.40
C ASN A 52 -8.77 16.43 3.88
N CYS A 53 -8.38 15.85 2.77
CA CYS A 53 -7.05 16.02 2.16
C CYS A 53 -5.91 15.73 3.14
N GLN A 54 -6.13 14.83 4.08
CA GLN A 54 -5.17 14.57 5.14
C GLN A 54 -4.31 13.33 4.90
N VAL A 55 -4.79 12.38 4.10
CA VAL A 55 -4.04 11.15 3.84
C VAL A 55 -3.76 11.02 2.35
N LEU A 56 -2.62 10.43 2.05
CA LEU A 56 -2.18 10.20 0.67
C LEU A 56 -2.57 8.82 0.17
N GLY A 57 -2.90 7.92 1.08
CA GLY A 57 -3.32 6.58 0.72
C GLY A 57 -3.97 5.90 1.90
N LYS A 58 -4.54 4.75 1.65
CA LYS A 58 -5.22 3.96 2.68
C LYS A 58 -5.21 2.49 2.31
N GLY A 59 -4.95 1.64 3.28
CA GLY A 59 -5.06 0.20 3.12
C GLY A 59 -5.85 -0.36 4.28
N ARG A 60 -6.89 -1.14 4.01
CA ARG A 60 -7.65 -1.80 5.06
C ARG A 60 -6.91 -3.06 5.51
N LEU A 61 -6.83 -3.25 6.81
CA LEU A 61 -6.12 -4.40 7.37
C LEU A 61 -6.74 -5.71 6.84
N ASN A 62 -5.90 -6.53 6.21
CA ASN A 62 -6.28 -7.86 5.72
C ASN A 62 -7.40 -7.85 4.69
N ASP A 63 -7.51 -6.82 3.86
CA ASP A 63 -8.63 -6.69 2.94
C ASP A 63 -8.21 -6.61 1.46
N ASN A 64 -6.92 -6.59 1.17
CA ASN A 64 -6.38 -6.57 -0.19
C ASN A 64 -6.92 -5.45 -1.07
N ILE A 65 -7.32 -4.35 -0.45
CA ILE A 65 -7.79 -3.14 -1.14
C ILE A 65 -6.95 -1.97 -0.66
N ILE A 66 -6.47 -1.17 -1.61
CA ILE A 66 -5.77 0.07 -1.25
C ILE A 66 -6.36 1.24 -2.03
N TRP A 67 -6.34 2.40 -1.41
CA TRP A 67 -6.75 3.68 -2.02
C TRP A 67 -5.52 4.57 -2.07
N ILE A 68 -5.24 5.13 -3.25
CA ILE A 68 -4.09 6.02 -3.42
C ILE A 68 -4.60 7.31 -4.07
N THR A 69 -4.11 8.45 -3.58
CA THR A 69 -4.51 9.74 -4.11
C THR A 69 -3.61 10.17 -5.26
N PRO A 70 -4.12 10.99 -6.20
CA PRO A 70 -3.27 11.56 -7.24
C PRO A 70 -2.09 12.35 -6.68
N LYS A 71 -2.27 13.01 -5.55
CA LYS A 71 -1.19 13.76 -4.89
C LYS A 71 0.00 12.88 -4.57
N ALA A 72 -0.24 11.67 -4.06
CA ALA A 72 0.82 10.73 -3.78
C ALA A 72 1.47 10.21 -5.06
N ILE A 73 0.66 9.95 -6.09
CA ILE A 73 1.14 9.36 -7.34
C ILE A 73 2.03 10.35 -8.10
N ASN A 74 1.70 11.64 -8.03
CA ASN A 74 2.38 12.67 -8.80
C ASN A 74 3.60 13.27 -8.09
N ARG A 75 4.00 12.72 -6.95
CA ARG A 75 5.25 13.10 -6.30
C ARG A 75 6.40 12.32 -6.94
N SER A 76 7.52 12.22 -6.24
CA SER A 76 8.67 11.45 -6.77
C SER A 76 8.34 9.96 -6.83
N GLU A 77 9.13 9.23 -7.62
CA GLU A 77 9.01 7.77 -7.69
C GLU A 77 9.21 7.13 -6.31
N ASP A 78 10.20 7.58 -5.56
CA ASP A 78 10.45 7.05 -4.22
C ASP A 78 9.26 7.28 -3.31
N TYR A 79 8.61 8.43 -3.43
CA TYR A 79 7.44 8.74 -2.62
C TYR A 79 6.25 7.86 -3.00
N LEU A 80 6.08 7.60 -4.28
CA LEU A 80 5.05 6.68 -4.75
C LEU A 80 5.28 5.28 -4.18
N TYR A 81 6.50 4.79 -4.24
CA TYR A 81 6.85 3.49 -3.65
C TYR A 81 6.56 3.48 -2.16
N HIS A 82 6.96 4.53 -1.44
CA HIS A 82 6.69 4.62 -0.01
C HIS A 82 5.20 4.48 0.27
N THR A 83 4.39 5.27 -0.41
CA THR A 83 2.95 5.28 -0.15
C THR A 83 2.30 3.94 -0.49
N VAL A 84 2.60 3.41 -1.67
CA VAL A 84 1.99 2.15 -2.10
C VAL A 84 2.41 0.98 -1.21
N LEU A 85 3.70 0.86 -0.93
CA LEU A 85 4.19 -0.24 -0.09
C LEU A 85 3.66 -0.13 1.34
N HIS A 86 3.56 1.08 1.87
CA HIS A 86 2.97 1.32 3.20
C HIS A 86 1.54 0.77 3.27
N GLU A 87 0.72 1.13 2.27
CA GLU A 87 -0.66 0.66 2.26
C GLU A 87 -0.77 -0.84 2.01
N LEU A 88 0.13 -1.41 1.22
CA LEU A 88 0.15 -2.85 1.01
C LEU A 88 0.46 -3.62 2.30
N VAL A 89 1.33 -3.08 3.15
CA VAL A 89 1.61 -3.71 4.45
C VAL A 89 0.34 -3.80 5.28
N HIS A 90 -0.45 -2.72 5.32
CA HIS A 90 -1.74 -2.76 6.01
C HIS A 90 -2.68 -3.79 5.38
N ALA A 91 -2.81 -3.74 4.06
CA ALA A 91 -3.84 -4.51 3.36
C ALA A 91 -3.53 -6.01 3.31
N ILE A 92 -2.28 -6.37 3.06
CA ILE A 92 -1.91 -7.79 2.88
C ILE A 92 -1.52 -8.42 4.21
N PHE A 93 -0.62 -7.75 4.94
CA PHE A 93 0.00 -8.36 6.12
C PHE A 93 -0.75 -8.01 7.40
N GLY A 94 -1.70 -7.10 7.33
CA GLY A 94 -2.50 -6.72 8.50
C GLY A 94 -1.70 -6.05 9.59
N LYS A 95 -0.60 -5.40 9.25
CA LYS A 95 0.26 -4.73 10.23
C LYS A 95 -0.09 -3.25 10.35
N GLY A 96 0.01 -2.73 11.56
CA GLY A 96 -0.18 -1.31 11.81
C GLY A 96 1.12 -0.53 11.69
N HIS A 97 1.08 0.71 12.16
CA HIS A 97 2.25 1.58 12.11
C HIS A 97 3.33 1.13 13.09
N HIS A 98 4.56 1.48 12.77
CA HIS A 98 5.72 1.01 13.51
C HIS A 98 6.80 2.09 13.50
N ASN A 99 7.29 2.47 14.66
CA ASN A 99 8.23 3.60 14.77
C ASN A 99 9.67 3.24 14.40
N THR A 100 10.02 1.97 14.39
CA THR A 100 11.40 1.55 14.09
C THR A 100 11.63 1.27 12.62
N CYS A 101 10.58 1.38 11.80
CA CYS A 101 10.66 1.09 10.37
C CYS A 101 10.22 2.31 9.58
N CYS A 102 11.11 2.84 8.74
CA CYS A 102 10.79 4.03 7.94
C CYS A 102 9.53 3.85 7.10
N LEU A 103 9.32 2.64 6.57
CA LEU A 103 8.17 2.36 5.73
C LEU A 103 6.85 2.50 6.48
N MET A 104 6.81 2.05 7.74
CA MET A 104 5.56 1.95 8.48
C MET A 104 5.38 3.01 9.57
N THR A 105 6.12 4.11 9.50
CA THR A 105 5.88 5.21 10.43
C THR A 105 4.48 5.78 10.23
N PRO A 106 3.85 6.29 11.31
CA PRO A 106 2.49 6.84 11.18
C PRO A 106 2.41 8.16 10.42
N TYR A 107 3.55 8.79 10.19
CA TYR A 107 3.60 10.08 9.51
C TYR A 107 4.01 9.92 8.07
N GLN A 108 3.59 10.88 7.23
CA GLN A 108 4.14 11.01 5.89
C GLN A 108 5.43 11.82 5.99
N PRO A 109 6.59 11.21 5.80
CA PRO A 109 7.84 11.96 5.89
C PRO A 109 7.99 12.91 4.71
N GLN A 110 8.67 14.03 4.93
CA GLN A 110 8.98 14.95 3.84
C GLN A 110 10.05 14.37 2.92
N VAL A 111 10.96 13.59 3.49
CA VAL A 111 12.01 12.89 2.75
C VAL A 111 11.83 11.41 2.98
N VAL A 112 11.70 10.66 1.91
CA VAL A 112 11.50 9.21 1.99
C VAL A 112 12.78 8.48 1.60
N SER A 113 12.88 7.23 2.01
CA SER A 113 13.99 6.37 1.60
C SER A 113 13.89 6.05 0.11
N SER A 114 14.99 5.59 -0.47
CA SER A 114 14.98 5.16 -1.87
C SER A 114 14.06 3.95 -2.04
N LYS A 115 13.58 3.77 -3.27
CA LYS A 115 12.69 2.64 -3.56
C LYS A 115 13.34 1.29 -3.25
N ASP A 116 14.64 1.16 -3.48
CA ASP A 116 15.35 -0.10 -3.19
C ASP A 116 15.33 -0.42 -1.70
N LYS A 117 15.55 0.58 -0.88
CA LYS A 117 15.53 0.43 0.58
C LYS A 117 14.11 0.13 1.05
N LEU A 118 13.12 0.78 0.47
CA LEU A 118 11.70 0.55 0.80
C LEU A 118 11.28 -0.87 0.44
N ILE A 119 11.71 -1.38 -0.70
CA ILE A 119 11.41 -2.75 -1.11
C ILE A 119 12.05 -3.74 -0.13
N LYS A 120 13.27 -3.47 0.35
CA LYS A 120 13.91 -4.32 1.35
C LYS A 120 13.11 -4.35 2.67
N GLN A 121 12.61 -3.20 3.09
CA GLN A 121 11.79 -3.13 4.30
C GLN A 121 10.47 -3.88 4.10
N PHE A 122 9.85 -3.72 2.93
CA PHE A 122 8.63 -4.43 2.59
C PHE A 122 8.87 -5.95 2.60
N ARG A 123 10.01 -6.40 2.08
CA ARG A 123 10.35 -7.83 2.05
C ARG A 123 10.42 -8.44 3.46
N ARG A 124 10.84 -7.67 4.46
CA ARG A 124 10.86 -8.18 5.83
C ARG A 124 9.46 -8.54 6.30
N TYR A 125 8.48 -7.69 6.00
CA TYR A 125 7.08 -8.00 6.34
C TYR A 125 6.59 -9.19 5.53
N TYR A 126 6.95 -9.24 4.26
CA TYR A 126 6.57 -10.35 3.40
C TYR A 126 7.13 -11.68 3.92
N ASP A 127 8.40 -11.72 4.30
CA ASP A 127 9.03 -12.95 4.77
C ASP A 127 8.36 -13.46 6.05
N LEU A 128 8.02 -12.58 6.96
CA LEU A 128 7.30 -12.95 8.17
C LEU A 128 5.91 -13.49 7.86
N TRP A 129 5.23 -12.84 6.93
CA TRP A 129 3.89 -13.25 6.52
C TRP A 129 3.91 -14.61 5.83
N ILE A 130 4.84 -14.83 4.91
CA ILE A 130 4.91 -16.09 4.17
C ILE A 130 5.28 -17.25 5.10
N ASN A 131 6.13 -17.00 6.09
CA ASN A 131 6.47 -18.01 7.08
C ASN A 131 5.26 -18.43 7.91
N LYS A 132 4.41 -17.47 8.27
CA LYS A 132 3.17 -17.78 8.98
C LYS A 132 2.22 -18.60 8.11
N GLN A 133 2.13 -18.31 6.83
CA GLN A 133 1.29 -19.06 5.92
C GLN A 133 1.79 -20.51 5.79
N THR A 134 3.09 -20.68 5.67
CA THR A 134 3.69 -22.02 5.58
C THR A 134 3.41 -22.83 6.85
N LYS A 135 3.58 -22.22 8.03
CA LYS A 135 3.30 -22.91 9.29
C LYS A 135 1.85 -23.33 9.41
N LYS A 136 0.92 -22.51 8.95
CA LYS A 136 -0.50 -22.86 8.95
C LYS A 136 -0.77 -24.08 8.09
N LEU A 137 -0.13 -24.16 6.93
CA LEU A 137 -0.28 -25.32 6.04
C LEU A 137 0.29 -26.58 6.66
N GLU A 138 1.43 -26.47 7.34
CA GLU A 138 2.06 -27.62 8.00
C GLU A 138 1.21 -28.17 9.15
N VAL A 139 0.54 -27.30 9.85
CA VAL A 139 -0.30 -27.69 10.99
C VAL A 139 -1.65 -28.21 10.56
N ALA A 140 -2.15 -27.72 9.43
CA ALA A 140 -3.42 -28.16 8.90
C ALA A 140 -3.32 -29.59 8.38
#